data_42dd6ac0b77cad7eeb6072ee5956e7a6
#
_entry.id   42dd6ac0b77cad7eeb6072ee5956e7a6
#
_cell.length_a   1.000
_cell.length_b   1.000
_cell.length_c   1.000
_cell.angle_alpha   90.00
_cell.angle_beta   90.00
_cell.angle_gamma   90.00
#
_symmetry.space_group_name_H-M   'P 1'
#
loop_
_entity.id
_entity.type
_entity.pdbx_description
1 polymer ?
#
loop_
_entity_poly.entity_id
_entity_poly.type
_entity_poly.pdbx_seq_one_letter_code
_entity_poly.pdbx_strand_id
1 'polypeptide(L)'
;MGGNNNQGKTSVLDALAWALGGDRFRPDAAQRDGAVAPAHLKVRLSNGVVVERKGKNSTLTVTDPTGRRSGQQLLNAFIEPLALDLPRFMEASDKEKADILLRIIGIGTELHTRDMEIKALYDKRTFTGQLAAQKKHFAEELISYPNAPEKPVSASDLIRQQQEILARNGENQRKRQQFHELARQRDAALEKMHRLDERIAELTAQREEVSKKHTLLFTQAMDASKTAEQLQDESTAELEASIRDIEEINRKVRANLEKSRAEDEAARYASDYDKLTEAITQKRADRMALLNGADLPLPELSVEDGALTYKGKHWRDMSGSDQLRVAAAIVRRLNPDCGFVLLDKLEQMDMTTLQEFSAWLEAEHLQAIATRVSTGSECQIIIEDGMVKDAETSLPPVTEKPQQKSWTKGAF
;
A
#
# COMPACT_ATOMS: atom_id res chain seq x y z
N MET A 1 6.88 -10.88 47.81
CA MET A 1 7.49 -11.95 48.60
C MET A 1 9.00 -11.85 48.46
N GLY A 2 9.72 -11.73 49.59
CA GLY A 2 11.17 -11.62 49.65
C GLY A 2 11.83 -12.87 50.23
N GLY A 3 13.16 -12.92 50.21
CA GLY A 3 14.00 -13.97 50.74
C GLY A 3 15.23 -14.19 49.87
N ASN A 4 16.22 -14.88 50.39
CA ASN A 4 17.42 -15.24 49.65
C ASN A 4 17.09 -16.21 48.49
N ASN A 5 18.06 -16.44 47.60
CA ASN A 5 17.90 -17.45 46.54
C ASN A 5 17.63 -18.83 47.13
N ASN A 6 16.90 -19.66 46.42
CA ASN A 6 16.58 -21.04 46.78
C ASN A 6 15.72 -21.22 48.04
N GLN A 7 14.99 -20.20 48.48
CA GLN A 7 14.12 -20.25 49.65
C GLN A 7 12.66 -20.65 49.36
N GLY A 8 12.35 -21.04 48.10
CA GLY A 8 11.00 -21.50 47.73
C GLY A 8 10.04 -20.40 47.32
N LYS A 9 10.50 -19.17 47.04
CA LYS A 9 9.63 -18.05 46.58
C LYS A 9 8.84 -18.38 45.30
N THR A 10 9.52 -18.84 44.26
CA THR A 10 8.88 -19.23 42.99
C THR A 10 7.93 -20.40 43.18
N SER A 11 8.24 -21.36 44.08
CA SER A 11 7.33 -22.47 44.41
C SER A 11 5.99 -22.02 44.98
N VAL A 12 5.96 -20.87 45.66
CA VAL A 12 4.68 -20.27 46.11
C VAL A 12 3.88 -19.72 44.92
N LEU A 13 4.53 -19.05 43.96
CA LEU A 13 3.85 -18.59 42.72
C LEU A 13 3.32 -19.78 41.93
N ASP A 14 4.13 -20.83 41.74
CA ASP A 14 3.73 -22.06 41.03
C ASP A 14 2.53 -22.74 41.72
N ALA A 15 2.55 -22.76 43.06
CA ALA A 15 1.43 -23.31 43.84
C ALA A 15 0.14 -22.49 43.66
N LEU A 16 0.23 -21.15 43.60
CA LEU A 16 -0.91 -20.27 43.31
C LEU A 16 -1.39 -20.48 41.89
N ALA A 17 -0.49 -20.51 40.89
CA ALA A 17 -0.83 -20.74 39.51
C ALA A 17 -1.53 -22.10 39.35
N TRP A 18 -1.01 -23.14 39.96
CA TRP A 18 -1.64 -24.48 39.94
C TRP A 18 -2.99 -24.50 40.66
N ALA A 19 -3.09 -23.91 41.84
CA ALA A 19 -4.35 -23.86 42.58
C ALA A 19 -5.47 -23.23 41.77
N LEU A 20 -5.18 -22.13 41.09
CA LEU A 20 -6.15 -21.29 40.39
C LEU A 20 -6.32 -21.68 38.92
N GLY A 21 -5.23 -22.00 38.23
CA GLY A 21 -5.20 -22.22 36.79
C GLY A 21 -5.39 -23.69 36.35
N GLY A 22 -5.35 -24.62 37.29
CA GLY A 22 -5.56 -26.03 36.98
C GLY A 22 -4.27 -26.80 36.63
N ASP A 23 -4.47 -28.05 36.17
CA ASP A 23 -3.35 -28.99 36.02
C ASP A 23 -2.31 -28.60 34.99
N ARG A 24 -2.63 -27.69 34.06
CA ARG A 24 -1.66 -27.14 33.10
C ARG A 24 -0.55 -26.31 33.79
N PHE A 25 -0.80 -25.82 35.01
CA PHE A 25 0.16 -25.07 35.84
C PHE A 25 0.77 -25.91 36.95
N ARG A 26 0.53 -27.22 36.94
CA ARG A 26 1.11 -28.12 37.92
C ARG A 26 2.62 -28.23 37.75
N PRO A 27 3.43 -27.89 38.74
CA PRO A 27 4.87 -28.10 38.66
C PRO A 27 5.22 -29.59 38.65
N ASP A 28 6.31 -29.95 37.99
CA ASP A 28 6.76 -31.35 37.90
C ASP A 28 7.04 -31.94 39.29
N ALA A 29 7.66 -31.16 40.17
CA ALA A 29 7.91 -31.49 41.57
C ALA A 29 6.89 -30.78 42.49
N ALA A 30 5.62 -31.19 42.45
CA ALA A 30 4.53 -30.57 43.18
C ALA A 30 4.56 -30.85 44.68
N GLN A 31 5.31 -31.85 45.13
CA GLN A 31 5.45 -32.23 46.56
C GLN A 31 6.83 -31.84 47.04
N ARG A 32 6.90 -31.28 48.26
CA ARG A 32 8.19 -30.95 48.89
C ARG A 32 8.99 -32.24 49.10
N ASP A 33 10.30 -32.16 48.84
CA ASP A 33 11.22 -33.27 49.09
C ASP A 33 11.18 -33.69 50.57
N GLY A 34 11.06 -35.01 50.79
CA GLY A 34 10.94 -35.60 52.11
C GLY A 34 9.53 -35.47 52.75
N ALA A 35 8.56 -34.87 52.11
CA ALA A 35 7.21 -34.81 52.67
C ALA A 35 6.46 -36.16 52.51
N VAL A 36 5.87 -36.65 53.60
CA VAL A 36 5.06 -37.88 53.62
C VAL A 36 3.64 -37.65 53.09
N ALA A 37 3.09 -36.46 53.38
CA ALA A 37 1.74 -36.11 52.97
C ALA A 37 1.74 -35.50 51.53
N PRO A 38 0.71 -35.78 50.71
CA PRO A 38 0.56 -35.11 49.42
C PRO A 38 0.39 -33.59 49.58
N ALA A 39 0.74 -32.84 48.47
CA ALA A 39 0.57 -31.41 48.46
C ALA A 39 -0.88 -30.99 48.73
N HIS A 40 -1.04 -29.99 49.58
CA HIS A 40 -2.33 -29.40 49.94
C HIS A 40 -2.26 -27.89 49.73
N LEU A 41 -3.07 -27.37 48.80
CA LEU A 41 -3.13 -25.96 48.48
C LEU A 41 -4.51 -25.43 48.88
N LYS A 42 -4.51 -24.29 49.58
CA LYS A 42 -5.75 -23.59 49.93
C LYS A 42 -5.56 -22.09 49.70
N VAL A 43 -6.33 -21.54 48.80
CA VAL A 43 -6.31 -20.14 48.43
C VAL A 43 -7.67 -19.52 48.76
N ARG A 44 -7.68 -18.40 49.44
CA ARG A 44 -8.89 -17.60 49.69
C ARG A 44 -8.76 -16.29 48.96
N LEU A 45 -9.73 -16.00 48.11
CA LEU A 45 -9.79 -14.77 47.35
C LEU A 45 -10.58 -13.70 48.11
N SER A 46 -10.33 -12.44 47.83
CA SER A 46 -11.02 -11.30 48.46
C SER A 46 -12.53 -11.29 48.22
N ASN A 47 -12.99 -11.85 47.09
CA ASN A 47 -14.41 -12.01 46.80
C ASN A 47 -15.09 -13.14 47.60
N GLY A 48 -14.36 -13.80 48.50
CA GLY A 48 -14.86 -14.85 49.37
C GLY A 48 -14.80 -16.26 48.80
N VAL A 49 -14.38 -16.44 47.56
CA VAL A 49 -14.16 -17.75 46.94
C VAL A 49 -12.98 -18.45 47.61
N VAL A 50 -13.16 -19.73 47.97
CA VAL A 50 -12.11 -20.58 48.54
C VAL A 50 -11.81 -21.69 47.53
N VAL A 51 -10.54 -21.79 47.14
CA VAL A 51 -10.02 -22.81 46.22
C VAL A 51 -9.15 -23.77 47.03
N GLU A 52 -9.45 -25.05 46.97
CA GLU A 52 -8.69 -26.07 47.70
C GLU A 52 -8.33 -27.22 46.74
N ARG A 53 -7.02 -27.56 46.72
CA ARG A 53 -6.52 -28.78 46.06
C ARG A 53 -5.87 -29.67 47.06
N LYS A 54 -6.32 -30.91 47.15
CA LYS A 54 -5.80 -31.85 48.14
C LYS A 54 -5.80 -33.29 47.64
N GLY A 55 -5.03 -34.10 48.35
CA GLY A 55 -4.92 -35.52 48.12
C GLY A 55 -4.02 -35.90 46.95
N LYS A 56 -3.78 -37.20 46.84
CA LYS A 56 -2.85 -37.82 45.88
C LYS A 56 -3.20 -37.45 44.40
N ASN A 57 -4.50 -37.28 44.10
CA ASN A 57 -5.01 -36.95 42.79
C ASN A 57 -5.27 -35.44 42.58
N SER A 58 -4.80 -34.58 43.52
CA SER A 58 -4.99 -33.14 43.41
C SER A 58 -6.46 -32.69 43.18
N THR A 59 -7.38 -33.30 43.93
CA THR A 59 -8.82 -33.03 43.82
C THR A 59 -9.10 -31.56 44.08
N LEU A 60 -9.68 -30.86 43.08
CA LEU A 60 -10.09 -29.47 43.17
C LEU A 60 -11.47 -29.35 43.84
N THR A 61 -11.56 -28.47 44.83
CA THR A 61 -12.82 -28.02 45.39
C THR A 61 -12.81 -26.46 45.39
N VAL A 62 -13.79 -25.90 44.70
CA VAL A 62 -14.03 -24.45 44.70
C VAL A 62 -15.30 -24.19 45.48
N THR A 63 -15.24 -23.38 46.51
CA THR A 63 -16.40 -23.01 47.31
C THR A 63 -16.68 -21.54 47.10
N ASP A 64 -17.88 -21.20 46.66
CA ASP A 64 -18.31 -19.83 46.47
C ASP A 64 -18.62 -19.14 47.84
N PRO A 65 -18.82 -17.81 47.86
CA PRO A 65 -19.13 -17.11 49.10
C PRO A 65 -20.43 -17.57 49.79
N THR A 66 -21.30 -18.27 49.05
CA THR A 66 -22.55 -18.84 49.57
C THR A 66 -22.40 -20.24 50.13
N GLY A 67 -21.20 -20.83 50.07
CA GLY A 67 -20.90 -22.20 50.51
C GLY A 67 -21.19 -23.29 49.50
N ARG A 68 -21.58 -22.97 48.25
CA ARG A 68 -21.78 -23.94 47.20
C ARG A 68 -20.45 -24.43 46.63
N ARG A 69 -20.34 -25.70 46.34
CA ARG A 69 -19.18 -26.29 45.69
C ARG A 69 -19.29 -26.18 44.20
N SER A 70 -18.21 -25.77 43.54
CA SER A 70 -18.05 -25.67 42.13
C SER A 70 -16.72 -26.26 41.67
N GLY A 71 -16.42 -26.19 40.39
CA GLY A 71 -15.18 -26.68 39.76
C GLY A 71 -14.35 -25.56 39.11
N GLN A 72 -13.45 -25.98 38.25
CA GLN A 72 -12.57 -25.09 37.49
C GLN A 72 -13.33 -24.04 36.67
N GLN A 73 -14.55 -24.35 36.21
CA GLN A 73 -15.37 -23.44 35.42
C GLN A 73 -15.65 -22.12 36.12
N LEU A 74 -15.92 -22.17 37.46
CA LEU A 74 -16.11 -20.94 38.23
C LEU A 74 -14.85 -20.09 38.26
N LEU A 75 -13.68 -20.69 38.36
CA LEU A 75 -12.40 -19.96 38.34
C LEU A 75 -12.13 -19.36 36.97
N ASN A 76 -12.41 -20.08 35.91
CA ASN A 76 -12.18 -19.61 34.52
C ASN A 76 -13.02 -18.39 34.16
N ALA A 77 -14.09 -18.10 34.91
CA ALA A 77 -14.92 -16.94 34.68
C ALA A 77 -14.21 -15.61 35.06
N PHE A 78 -13.32 -15.64 36.03
CA PHE A 78 -12.66 -14.43 36.53
C PHE A 78 -11.13 -14.53 36.64
N ILE A 79 -10.54 -15.68 36.35
CA ILE A 79 -9.08 -15.85 36.34
C ILE A 79 -8.59 -15.86 34.90
N GLU A 80 -7.79 -14.86 34.59
CA GLU A 80 -7.12 -14.81 33.28
C GLU A 80 -5.88 -15.72 33.31
N PRO A 81 -5.80 -16.71 32.41
CA PRO A 81 -4.64 -17.59 32.34
C PRO A 81 -3.29 -16.88 32.19
N LEU A 82 -3.27 -15.75 31.54
CA LEU A 82 -2.09 -14.94 31.34
C LEU A 82 -1.64 -14.28 32.66
N ALA A 83 -2.56 -13.98 33.58
CA ALA A 83 -2.24 -13.47 34.91
C ALA A 83 -1.45 -14.47 35.76
N LEU A 84 -1.63 -15.77 35.48
CA LEU A 84 -0.94 -16.85 36.20
C LEU A 84 0.45 -17.19 35.64
N ASP A 85 0.72 -16.82 34.38
CA ASP A 85 1.98 -17.14 33.70
C ASP A 85 2.37 -15.97 32.76
N LEU A 86 2.64 -14.83 33.36
CA LEU A 86 3.11 -13.67 32.64
C LEU A 86 4.44 -13.90 31.92
N PRO A 87 5.41 -14.66 32.46
CA PRO A 87 6.63 -15.01 31.75
C PRO A 87 6.38 -15.63 30.35
N ARG A 88 5.40 -16.50 30.21
CA ARG A 88 5.04 -17.09 28.93
C ARG A 88 4.63 -16.05 27.90
N PHE A 89 3.88 -15.02 28.27
CA PHE A 89 3.58 -13.91 27.38
C PHE A 89 4.83 -13.10 27.04
N MET A 90 5.70 -12.87 28.02
CA MET A 90 6.94 -12.11 27.81
C MET A 90 7.87 -12.83 26.81
N GLU A 91 7.89 -14.15 26.82
CA GLU A 91 8.68 -15.00 25.94
C GLU A 91 8.00 -15.31 24.59
N ALA A 92 6.71 -15.05 24.46
CA ALA A 92 5.96 -15.28 23.22
C ALA A 92 6.54 -14.49 22.05
N SER A 93 6.31 -14.95 20.84
CA SER A 93 6.76 -14.24 19.62
C SER A 93 6.08 -12.88 19.47
N ASP A 94 6.74 -11.96 18.78
CA ASP A 94 6.20 -10.60 18.55
C ASP A 94 4.83 -10.65 17.89
N LYS A 95 4.62 -11.60 16.97
CA LYS A 95 3.33 -11.83 16.31
C LYS A 95 2.26 -12.29 17.30
N GLU A 96 2.55 -13.26 18.16
CA GLU A 96 1.58 -13.74 19.15
C GLU A 96 1.16 -12.64 20.13
N LYS A 97 2.12 -11.79 20.56
CA LYS A 97 1.82 -10.63 21.41
C LYS A 97 0.89 -9.64 20.71
N ALA A 98 1.18 -9.33 19.44
CA ALA A 98 0.36 -8.45 18.62
C ALA A 98 -1.05 -9.05 18.41
N ASP A 99 -1.16 -10.33 18.09
CA ASP A 99 -2.44 -11.03 17.87
C ASP A 99 -3.31 -11.02 19.15
N ILE A 100 -2.70 -11.16 20.33
CA ILE A 100 -3.42 -11.05 21.62
C ILE A 100 -3.97 -9.63 21.78
N LEU A 101 -3.16 -8.60 21.56
CA LEU A 101 -3.61 -7.21 21.65
C LEU A 101 -4.75 -6.92 20.66
N LEU A 102 -4.58 -7.30 19.40
CA LEU A 102 -5.58 -7.09 18.34
C LEU A 102 -6.92 -7.79 18.63
N ARG A 103 -6.86 -8.96 19.28
CA ARG A 103 -8.06 -9.68 19.72
C ARG A 103 -8.79 -8.92 20.82
N ILE A 104 -8.06 -8.36 21.78
CA ILE A 104 -8.61 -7.60 22.89
C ILE A 104 -9.36 -6.36 22.42
N ILE A 105 -8.76 -5.62 21.48
CA ILE A 105 -9.36 -4.40 20.96
C ILE A 105 -10.41 -4.64 19.86
N GLY A 106 -10.56 -5.91 19.44
CA GLY A 106 -11.63 -6.33 18.52
C GLY A 106 -11.45 -5.94 17.07
N ILE A 107 -10.33 -5.32 16.69
CA ILE A 107 -10.08 -4.84 15.32
C ILE A 107 -9.14 -5.74 14.51
N GLY A 108 -8.75 -6.90 15.03
CA GLY A 108 -7.75 -7.78 14.41
C GLY A 108 -8.09 -8.16 12.97
N THR A 109 -9.35 -8.53 12.70
CA THR A 109 -9.81 -8.90 11.37
C THR A 109 -9.77 -7.71 10.40
N GLU A 110 -10.22 -6.54 10.86
CA GLU A 110 -10.22 -5.34 10.02
C GLU A 110 -8.81 -4.86 9.73
N LEU A 111 -7.93 -4.87 10.72
CA LEU A 111 -6.52 -4.52 10.56
C LEU A 111 -5.83 -5.48 9.58
N HIS A 112 -6.06 -6.79 9.72
CA HIS A 112 -5.53 -7.78 8.78
C HIS A 112 -6.00 -7.53 7.35
N THR A 113 -7.29 -7.17 7.18
CA THR A 113 -7.82 -6.81 5.85
C THR A 113 -7.09 -5.59 5.28
N ARG A 114 -6.85 -4.55 6.09
CA ARG A 114 -6.09 -3.36 5.68
C ARG A 114 -4.64 -3.71 5.31
N ASP A 115 -3.99 -4.55 6.09
CA ASP A 115 -2.62 -4.99 5.81
C ASP A 115 -2.55 -5.78 4.48
N MET A 116 -3.53 -6.63 4.19
CA MET A 116 -3.63 -7.33 2.91
C MET A 116 -3.88 -6.39 1.73
N GLU A 117 -4.75 -5.39 1.89
CA GLU A 117 -4.97 -4.36 0.87
C GLU A 117 -3.70 -3.55 0.58
N ILE A 118 -2.99 -3.12 1.63
CA ILE A 118 -1.72 -2.40 1.50
C ILE A 118 -0.68 -3.26 0.76
N LYS A 119 -0.57 -4.54 1.14
CA LYS A 119 0.35 -5.48 0.48
C LYS A 119 0.02 -5.65 -1.00
N ALA A 120 -1.25 -5.85 -1.34
CA ALA A 120 -1.69 -6.00 -2.72
C ALA A 120 -1.39 -4.74 -3.56
N LEU A 121 -1.60 -3.54 -2.98
CA LEU A 121 -1.23 -2.28 -3.63
C LEU A 121 0.29 -2.15 -3.80
N TYR A 122 1.07 -2.60 -2.83
CA TYR A 122 2.52 -2.58 -2.88
C TYR A 122 3.06 -3.49 -3.99
N ASP A 123 2.54 -4.71 -4.09
CA ASP A 123 2.89 -5.66 -5.13
C ASP A 123 2.54 -5.11 -6.52
N LYS A 124 1.33 -4.54 -6.67
CA LYS A 124 0.89 -3.89 -7.90
C LYS A 124 1.78 -2.68 -8.26
N ARG A 125 2.12 -1.84 -7.29
CA ARG A 125 3.02 -0.69 -7.51
C ARG A 125 4.40 -1.14 -7.96
N THR A 126 4.96 -2.17 -7.35
CA THR A 126 6.27 -2.72 -7.72
C THR A 126 6.28 -3.20 -9.17
N PHE A 127 5.26 -3.97 -9.56
CA PHE A 127 5.10 -4.41 -10.95
C PHE A 127 4.93 -3.23 -11.91
N THR A 128 4.08 -2.26 -11.58
CA THR A 128 3.85 -1.06 -12.40
C THR A 128 5.13 -0.24 -12.54
N GLY A 129 5.92 -0.11 -11.47
CA GLY A 129 7.21 0.60 -11.50
C GLY A 129 8.23 -0.06 -12.40
N GLN A 130 8.34 -1.39 -12.37
CA GLN A 130 9.20 -2.15 -13.28
C GLN A 130 8.78 -1.95 -14.74
N LEU A 131 7.47 -2.01 -15.00
CA LEU A 131 6.93 -1.80 -16.34
C LEU A 131 7.14 -0.36 -16.82
N ALA A 132 6.95 0.63 -15.95
CA ALA A 132 7.23 2.04 -16.26
C ALA A 132 8.70 2.26 -16.62
N ALA A 133 9.62 1.69 -15.85
CA ALA A 133 11.05 1.77 -16.13
C ALA A 133 11.42 1.10 -17.46
N GLN A 134 10.87 -0.08 -17.74
CA GLN A 134 11.08 -0.78 -19.00
C GLN A 134 10.55 0.01 -20.20
N LYS A 135 9.35 0.58 -20.08
CA LYS A 135 8.74 1.39 -21.15
C LYS A 135 9.48 2.69 -21.39
N LYS A 136 9.94 3.33 -20.31
CA LYS A 136 10.77 4.54 -20.40
C LYS A 136 12.09 4.23 -21.12
N HIS A 137 12.77 3.16 -20.74
CA HIS A 137 14.01 2.74 -21.40
C HIS A 137 13.78 2.44 -22.88
N PHE A 138 12.71 1.72 -23.21
CA PHE A 138 12.34 1.45 -24.59
C PHE A 138 12.07 2.75 -25.38
N ALA A 139 11.36 3.72 -24.80
CA ALA A 139 11.12 5.01 -25.44
C ALA A 139 12.43 5.81 -25.66
N GLU A 140 13.38 5.73 -24.72
CA GLU A 140 14.68 6.38 -24.83
C GLU A 140 15.57 5.77 -25.93
N GLU A 141 15.45 4.46 -26.18
CA GLU A 141 16.19 3.74 -27.22
C GLU A 141 15.67 4.05 -28.64
N LEU A 142 14.41 4.47 -28.77
CA LEU A 142 13.81 4.79 -30.07
C LEU A 142 14.40 6.07 -30.66
N ILE A 143 14.79 5.98 -31.95
CA ILE A 143 15.38 7.10 -32.68
C ILE A 143 14.30 8.10 -33.06
N SER A 144 14.53 9.40 -32.79
CA SER A 144 13.68 10.50 -33.21
C SER A 144 14.26 11.22 -34.42
N TYR A 145 13.41 11.63 -35.33
CA TYR A 145 13.76 12.44 -36.50
C TYR A 145 12.99 13.79 -36.48
N PRO A 146 13.55 14.82 -35.80
CA PRO A 146 12.83 16.07 -35.55
C PRO A 146 12.33 16.78 -36.81
N ASN A 147 13.02 16.58 -37.94
CA ASN A 147 12.69 17.24 -39.22
C ASN A 147 11.77 16.38 -40.12
N ALA A 148 11.28 15.24 -39.67
CA ALA A 148 10.34 14.45 -40.44
C ALA A 148 8.91 15.02 -40.29
N PRO A 149 8.10 14.96 -41.34
CA PRO A 149 6.69 15.37 -41.26
C PRO A 149 5.93 14.62 -40.15
N GLU A 150 4.92 15.25 -39.59
CA GLU A 150 4.08 14.61 -38.54
C GLU A 150 3.27 13.43 -39.09
N LYS A 151 2.92 13.47 -40.36
CA LYS A 151 2.11 12.42 -41.03
C LYS A 151 2.86 11.77 -42.16
N PRO A 152 2.62 10.49 -42.45
CA PRO A 152 3.19 9.82 -43.61
C PRO A 152 2.80 10.54 -44.88
N VAL A 153 3.77 10.78 -45.75
CA VAL A 153 3.55 11.40 -47.06
C VAL A 153 3.02 10.35 -48.03
N SER A 154 1.93 10.66 -48.70
CA SER A 154 1.32 9.75 -49.68
C SER A 154 2.01 9.87 -51.02
N ALA A 155 2.64 8.78 -51.47
CA ALA A 155 3.19 8.71 -52.83
C ALA A 155 2.09 8.91 -53.91
N SER A 156 0.90 8.41 -53.65
CA SER A 156 -0.23 8.53 -54.58
C SER A 156 -0.67 9.98 -54.78
N ASP A 157 -0.63 10.79 -53.70
CA ASP A 157 -0.99 12.21 -53.78
C ASP A 157 0.04 13.01 -54.58
N LEU A 158 1.32 12.74 -54.38
CA LEU A 158 2.38 13.38 -55.16
C LEU A 158 2.35 12.94 -56.62
N ILE A 159 2.11 11.66 -56.91
CA ILE A 159 1.94 11.15 -58.27
C ILE A 159 0.73 11.80 -58.94
N ARG A 160 -0.39 11.96 -58.22
CA ARG A 160 -1.56 12.67 -58.74
C ARG A 160 -1.23 14.13 -59.09
N GLN A 161 -0.55 14.85 -58.22
CA GLN A 161 -0.12 16.23 -58.46
C GLN A 161 0.82 16.31 -59.68
N GLN A 162 1.76 15.37 -59.80
CA GLN A 162 2.63 15.28 -60.98
C GLN A 162 1.84 15.06 -62.25
N GLN A 163 0.86 14.12 -62.24
CA GLN A 163 0.01 13.86 -63.41
C GLN A 163 -0.83 15.07 -63.80
N GLU A 164 -1.38 15.82 -62.84
CA GLU A 164 -2.12 17.05 -63.08
C GLU A 164 -1.24 18.13 -63.71
N ILE A 165 0.01 18.29 -63.24
CA ILE A 165 0.97 19.22 -63.84
C ILE A 165 1.35 18.79 -65.24
N LEU A 166 1.64 17.50 -65.42
CA LEU A 166 1.96 16.95 -66.76
C LEU A 166 0.78 17.12 -67.78
N ALA A 167 -0.46 16.92 -67.27
CA ALA A 167 -1.63 17.16 -68.09
C ALA A 167 -1.76 18.64 -68.53
N ARG A 168 -1.54 19.60 -67.57
CA ARG A 168 -1.50 21.04 -67.84
C ARG A 168 -0.40 21.39 -68.82
N ASN A 169 0.80 20.85 -68.65
CA ASN A 169 1.92 21.06 -69.52
C ASN A 169 1.62 20.50 -70.95
N GLY A 170 0.96 19.34 -71.01
CA GLY A 170 0.49 18.75 -72.29
C GLY A 170 -0.54 19.66 -73.04
N GLU A 171 -1.48 20.24 -72.24
CA GLU A 171 -2.43 21.22 -72.88
C GLU A 171 -1.73 22.49 -73.32
N ASN A 172 -0.76 22.99 -72.51
CA ASN A 172 0.05 24.15 -72.91
C ASN A 172 0.84 23.89 -74.18
N GLN A 173 1.40 22.69 -74.38
CA GLN A 173 2.09 22.28 -75.58
C GLN A 173 1.17 22.23 -76.76
N ARG A 174 -0.08 21.68 -76.65
CA ARG A 174 -1.10 21.67 -77.69
C ARG A 174 -1.47 23.11 -78.09
N LYS A 175 -1.67 24.02 -77.13
CA LYS A 175 -1.97 25.43 -77.42
C LYS A 175 -0.82 26.13 -78.14
N ARG A 176 0.46 25.85 -77.78
CA ARG A 176 1.63 26.35 -78.52
C ARG A 176 1.67 25.79 -79.94
N GLN A 177 1.39 24.52 -80.13
CA GLN A 177 1.31 23.92 -81.47
C GLN A 177 0.18 24.55 -82.34
N GLN A 178 -1.00 24.74 -81.71
CA GLN A 178 -2.10 25.45 -82.40
C GLN A 178 -1.73 26.88 -82.78
N PHE A 179 -1.03 27.59 -81.85
CA PHE A 179 -0.51 28.93 -82.13
C PHE A 179 0.44 28.90 -83.36
N HIS A 180 1.42 28.00 -83.36
CA HIS A 180 2.35 27.90 -84.52
C HIS A 180 1.65 27.51 -85.82
N GLU A 181 0.64 26.68 -85.76
CA GLU A 181 -0.16 26.31 -86.91
C GLU A 181 -1.00 27.50 -87.43
N LEU A 182 -1.66 28.21 -86.48
CA LEU A 182 -2.40 29.46 -86.88
C LEU A 182 -1.47 30.55 -87.37
N ALA A 183 -0.24 30.68 -86.80
CA ALA A 183 0.75 31.64 -87.30
C ALA A 183 1.20 31.30 -88.72
N ARG A 184 1.46 30.01 -89.05
CA ARG A 184 1.77 29.57 -90.39
C ARG A 184 0.62 29.82 -91.39
N GLN A 185 -0.64 29.57 -90.95
CA GLN A 185 -1.82 29.85 -91.77
C GLN A 185 -1.97 31.36 -92.01
N ARG A 186 -1.69 32.20 -91.00
CA ARG A 186 -1.66 33.67 -91.15
C ARG A 186 -0.61 34.09 -92.19
N ASP A 187 0.64 33.57 -92.02
CA ASP A 187 1.73 33.97 -92.93
C ASP A 187 1.48 33.51 -94.31
N ALA A 188 0.94 32.28 -94.52
CA ALA A 188 0.48 31.79 -95.80
C ALA A 188 -0.67 32.63 -96.41
N ALA A 189 -1.58 33.10 -95.49
CA ALA A 189 -2.66 34.00 -95.92
C ALA A 189 -2.12 35.41 -96.33
N LEU A 190 -1.10 35.90 -95.59
CA LEU A 190 -0.42 37.15 -95.90
C LEU A 190 0.31 37.08 -97.21
N GLU A 191 1.06 35.99 -97.50
CA GLU A 191 1.68 35.78 -98.81
C GLU A 191 0.63 35.65 -99.92
N LYS A 192 -0.49 34.98 -99.64
CA LYS A 192 -1.60 34.90 -100.54
C LYS A 192 -2.26 36.27 -100.77
N MET A 193 -2.34 37.10 -99.71
CA MET A 193 -2.78 38.50 -99.85
C MET A 193 -1.84 39.31 -100.72
N HIS A 194 -0.54 39.22 -100.55
CA HIS A 194 0.42 39.95 -101.44
C HIS A 194 0.29 39.52 -102.88
N ARG A 195 0.08 38.20 -103.15
CA ARG A 195 -0.22 37.70 -104.52
C ARG A 195 -1.61 38.13 -105.05
N LEU A 196 -2.54 38.35 -104.13
CA LEU A 196 -3.87 38.83 -104.41
C LEU A 196 -3.90 40.37 -104.54
N ASP A 197 -3.03 41.15 -103.82
CA ASP A 197 -2.87 42.57 -103.99
C ASP A 197 -2.30 42.95 -105.33
N GLU A 198 -1.41 42.13 -105.94
CA GLU A 198 -1.01 42.24 -107.33
C GLU A 198 -2.17 41.93 -108.29
N ARG A 199 -3.17 41.10 -107.85
CA ARG A 199 -4.36 40.75 -108.57
C ARG A 199 -5.57 41.66 -108.22
N ILE A 200 -5.43 42.52 -107.19
CA ILE A 200 -6.46 43.41 -106.63
C ILE A 200 -6.79 44.61 -107.54
N ALA A 201 -5.98 44.95 -108.54
CA ALA A 201 -6.45 45.82 -109.57
C ALA A 201 -7.67 45.27 -110.35
N GLU A 202 -7.88 43.90 -110.24
CA GLU A 202 -9.01 43.22 -110.91
C GLU A 202 -10.17 42.75 -109.99
N LEU A 203 -9.99 42.75 -108.63
CA LEU A 203 -10.92 42.09 -107.69
C LEU A 203 -11.23 42.91 -106.46
N THR A 204 -11.51 44.23 -106.56
CA THR A 204 -11.88 45.12 -105.46
C THR A 204 -13.15 44.62 -104.71
N ALA A 205 -13.98 43.80 -105.30
CA ALA A 205 -15.17 43.18 -104.69
C ALA A 205 -14.81 41.97 -103.78
N GLN A 206 -13.72 41.24 -103.98
CA GLN A 206 -13.27 40.11 -103.21
C GLN A 206 -12.41 40.53 -101.94
N ARG A 207 -11.92 41.75 -102.03
CA ARG A 207 -11.08 42.35 -100.94
C ARG A 207 -11.83 42.53 -99.61
N GLU A 208 -13.11 42.93 -99.64
CA GLU A 208 -13.90 43.19 -98.44
C GLU A 208 -14.18 41.93 -97.62
N GLU A 209 -14.42 40.77 -98.31
CA GLU A 209 -14.73 39.51 -97.68
C GLU A 209 -13.47 38.88 -97.01
N VAL A 210 -12.30 38.98 -97.70
CA VAL A 210 -11.03 38.48 -97.17
C VAL A 210 -10.51 39.36 -96.01
N SER A 211 -10.76 40.70 -96.11
CA SER A 211 -10.39 41.61 -94.99
C SER A 211 -11.14 41.33 -93.68
N LYS A 212 -12.45 41.00 -93.81
CA LYS A 212 -13.21 40.57 -92.63
C LYS A 212 -12.68 39.24 -92.00
N LYS A 213 -12.33 38.30 -92.92
CA LYS A 213 -11.76 37.00 -92.48
C LYS A 213 -10.37 37.17 -91.93
N HIS A 214 -9.55 38.04 -92.47
CA HIS A 214 -8.20 38.40 -91.91
C HIS A 214 -8.32 39.05 -90.60
N THR A 215 -9.22 40.00 -90.36
CA THR A 215 -9.41 40.66 -89.04
C THR A 215 -9.82 39.65 -87.93
N LEU A 216 -10.71 38.71 -88.34
CA LEU A 216 -11.13 37.69 -87.37
C LEU A 216 -9.96 36.74 -87.01
N LEU A 217 -9.18 36.28 -88.04
CA LEU A 217 -8.02 35.42 -87.81
C LEU A 217 -6.88 36.16 -87.08
N PHE A 218 -6.70 37.44 -87.37
CA PHE A 218 -5.71 38.27 -86.67
C PHE A 218 -6.03 38.44 -85.16
N THR A 219 -7.31 38.68 -84.82
CA THR A 219 -7.77 38.76 -83.49
C THR A 219 -7.58 37.43 -82.74
N GLN A 220 -7.95 36.32 -83.36
CA GLN A 220 -7.75 34.97 -82.86
C GLN A 220 -6.27 34.62 -82.67
N ALA A 221 -5.38 35.05 -83.61
CA ALA A 221 -3.94 34.83 -83.46
C ALA A 221 -3.32 35.70 -82.40
N MET A 222 -3.78 36.94 -82.22
CA MET A 222 -3.35 37.83 -81.11
C MET A 222 -3.77 37.30 -79.79
N ASP A 223 -4.98 36.79 -79.62
CA ASP A 223 -5.47 36.20 -78.37
C ASP A 223 -4.75 34.85 -78.09
N ALA A 224 -4.48 34.05 -79.04
CA ALA A 224 -3.70 32.82 -78.96
C ALA A 224 -2.22 33.12 -78.61
N SER A 225 -1.63 34.19 -79.23
CA SER A 225 -0.27 34.63 -78.86
C SER A 225 -0.15 35.10 -77.40
N LYS A 226 -1.07 35.93 -76.91
CA LYS A 226 -1.11 36.40 -75.56
C LYS A 226 -1.27 35.26 -74.57
N THR A 227 -2.12 34.28 -74.92
CA THR A 227 -2.34 33.08 -74.10
C THR A 227 -1.10 32.20 -74.14
N ALA A 228 -0.39 32.02 -75.20
CA ALA A 228 0.83 31.24 -75.36
C ALA A 228 2.00 31.86 -74.57
N GLU A 229 2.12 33.20 -74.61
CA GLU A 229 3.15 33.92 -73.85
C GLU A 229 2.94 33.85 -72.30
N GLN A 230 1.71 33.73 -71.86
CA GLN A 230 1.34 33.63 -70.48
C GLN A 230 1.39 32.20 -69.90
N LEU A 231 1.58 31.18 -70.73
CA LEU A 231 1.65 29.80 -70.35
C LEU A 231 3.02 29.55 -69.63
N GLN A 232 2.97 29.25 -68.31
CA GLN A 232 4.12 28.80 -67.61
C GLN A 232 3.98 27.32 -67.26
N ASP A 233 5.04 26.55 -67.52
CA ASP A 233 5.09 25.15 -67.20
C ASP A 233 5.60 25.05 -65.73
N GLU A 234 4.87 24.34 -64.89
CA GLU A 234 5.28 24.05 -63.53
C GLU A 234 6.31 22.92 -63.52
N SER A 235 7.37 23.10 -62.73
CA SER A 235 8.40 22.08 -62.55
C SER A 235 7.87 20.93 -61.65
N THR A 236 8.08 19.70 -62.08
CA THR A 236 7.79 18.50 -61.29
C THR A 236 9.03 17.97 -60.59
N ALA A 237 10.20 18.60 -60.72
CA ALA A 237 11.48 18.11 -60.24
C ALA A 237 11.50 17.91 -58.73
N GLU A 238 10.87 18.82 -57.96
CA GLU A 238 10.78 18.71 -56.49
C GLU A 238 9.87 17.59 -56.04
N LEU A 239 8.75 17.38 -56.80
CA LEU A 239 7.83 16.26 -56.53
C LEU A 239 8.48 14.91 -56.88
N GLU A 240 9.23 14.84 -57.95
CA GLU A 240 9.98 13.63 -58.34
C GLU A 240 11.08 13.28 -57.32
N ALA A 241 11.79 14.28 -56.75
CA ALA A 241 12.74 14.09 -55.71
C ALA A 241 12.03 13.61 -54.41
N SER A 242 10.90 14.25 -54.08
CA SER A 242 10.09 13.86 -52.89
C SER A 242 9.51 12.45 -53.02
N ILE A 243 9.10 12.00 -54.24
CA ILE A 243 8.62 10.63 -54.50
C ILE A 243 9.75 9.62 -54.30
N ARG A 244 10.98 9.91 -54.70
CA ARG A 244 12.14 9.02 -54.50
C ARG A 244 12.48 8.83 -53.04
N ASP A 245 12.33 9.88 -52.26
CA ASP A 245 12.68 9.88 -50.83
C ASP A 245 11.51 9.50 -49.90
N ILE A 246 10.33 9.24 -50.48
CA ILE A 246 9.09 9.03 -49.72
C ILE A 246 9.17 7.84 -48.73
N GLU A 247 9.86 6.77 -49.10
CA GLU A 247 10.02 5.61 -48.22
C GLU A 247 10.88 5.95 -47.01
N GLU A 248 11.93 6.74 -47.21
CA GLU A 248 12.78 7.18 -46.09
C GLU A 248 12.04 8.19 -45.22
N ILE A 249 11.31 9.14 -45.79
CA ILE A 249 10.47 10.07 -45.05
C ILE A 249 9.44 9.33 -44.23
N ASN A 250 8.72 8.39 -44.81
CA ASN A 250 7.71 7.59 -44.12
C ASN A 250 8.32 6.67 -43.07
N ARG A 251 9.55 6.19 -43.22
CA ARG A 251 10.30 5.47 -42.19
C ARG A 251 10.56 6.36 -40.97
N LYS A 252 11.03 7.61 -41.18
CA LYS A 252 11.28 8.58 -40.14
C LYS A 252 9.99 8.97 -39.39
N VAL A 253 8.90 9.18 -40.13
CA VAL A 253 7.57 9.49 -39.56
C VAL A 253 7.08 8.32 -38.67
N ARG A 254 7.18 7.08 -39.18
CA ARG A 254 6.80 5.90 -38.37
C ARG A 254 7.62 5.76 -37.11
N ALA A 255 8.96 5.97 -37.19
CA ALA A 255 9.82 5.94 -35.99
C ALA A 255 9.44 7.01 -34.98
N ASN A 256 9.10 8.23 -35.42
CA ASN A 256 8.65 9.30 -34.52
C ASN A 256 7.31 8.98 -33.85
N LEU A 257 6.36 8.42 -34.59
CA LEU A 257 5.06 8.00 -34.07
C LEU A 257 5.20 6.85 -33.06
N GLU A 258 6.10 5.91 -33.32
CA GLU A 258 6.39 4.82 -32.41
C GLU A 258 7.04 5.33 -31.12
N LYS A 259 7.99 6.26 -31.23
CA LYS A 259 8.61 6.91 -30.08
C LYS A 259 7.59 7.68 -29.25
N SER A 260 6.75 8.51 -29.86
CA SER A 260 5.70 9.25 -29.14
C SER A 260 4.74 8.31 -28.41
N ARG A 261 4.33 7.21 -29.03
CA ARG A 261 3.48 6.21 -28.37
C ARG A 261 4.18 5.53 -27.19
N ALA A 262 5.47 5.25 -27.33
CA ALA A 262 6.26 4.65 -26.24
C ALA A 262 6.43 5.64 -25.08
N GLU A 263 6.64 6.93 -25.36
CA GLU A 263 6.72 8.00 -24.37
C GLU A 263 5.37 8.18 -23.62
N ASP A 264 4.26 8.21 -24.36
CA ASP A 264 2.91 8.29 -23.78
C ASP A 264 2.61 7.08 -22.88
N GLU A 265 2.99 5.88 -23.32
CA GLU A 265 2.82 4.66 -22.55
C GLU A 265 3.68 4.67 -21.28
N ALA A 266 4.93 5.12 -21.36
CA ALA A 266 5.82 5.28 -20.21
C ALA A 266 5.26 6.30 -19.20
N ALA A 267 4.78 7.44 -19.69
CA ALA A 267 4.17 8.48 -18.86
C ALA A 267 2.89 7.97 -18.17
N ARG A 268 2.09 7.16 -18.85
CA ARG A 268 0.91 6.54 -18.27
C ARG A 268 1.27 5.59 -17.11
N TYR A 269 2.25 4.70 -17.30
CA TYR A 269 2.68 3.81 -16.21
C TYR A 269 3.33 4.54 -15.05
N ALA A 270 4.07 5.63 -15.31
CA ALA A 270 4.60 6.50 -14.26
C ALA A 270 3.47 7.14 -13.45
N SER A 271 2.45 7.69 -14.11
CA SER A 271 1.25 8.23 -13.43
C SER A 271 0.51 7.17 -12.60
N ASP A 272 0.38 5.95 -13.11
CA ASP A 272 -0.27 4.86 -12.38
C ASP A 272 0.56 4.42 -11.15
N TYR A 273 1.89 4.45 -11.24
CA TYR A 273 2.78 4.21 -10.10
C TYR A 273 2.59 5.26 -9.01
N ASP A 274 2.49 6.55 -9.39
CA ASP A 274 2.28 7.65 -8.43
C ASP A 274 0.92 7.52 -7.72
N LYS A 275 -0.15 7.23 -8.47
CA LYS A 275 -1.48 6.97 -7.91
C LYS A 275 -1.49 5.80 -6.92
N LEU A 276 -0.76 4.73 -7.23
CA LEU A 276 -0.62 3.58 -6.32
C LEU A 276 0.17 3.96 -5.06
N THR A 277 1.15 4.85 -5.18
CA THR A 277 1.92 5.37 -4.03
C THR A 277 1.03 6.21 -3.11
N GLU A 278 0.19 7.09 -3.69
CA GLU A 278 -0.80 7.85 -2.94
C GLU A 278 -1.83 6.94 -2.25
N ALA A 279 -2.34 5.93 -2.97
CA ALA A 279 -3.29 4.96 -2.41
C ALA A 279 -2.69 4.17 -1.24
N ILE A 280 -1.42 3.76 -1.32
CA ILE A 280 -0.70 3.11 -0.21
C ILE A 280 -0.59 4.06 0.98
N THR A 281 -0.24 5.31 0.75
CA THR A 281 -0.11 6.32 1.80
C THR A 281 -1.45 6.55 2.51
N GLN A 282 -2.53 6.66 1.74
CA GLN A 282 -3.88 6.80 2.30
C GLN A 282 -4.28 5.56 3.11
N LYS A 283 -4.06 4.35 2.58
CA LYS A 283 -4.38 3.11 3.29
C LYS A 283 -3.57 2.93 4.59
N ARG A 284 -2.32 3.40 4.62
CA ARG A 284 -1.52 3.44 5.86
C ARG A 284 -2.08 4.44 6.86
N ALA A 285 -2.53 5.61 6.41
CA ALA A 285 -3.19 6.59 7.27
C ALA A 285 -4.50 6.02 7.85
N ASP A 286 -5.32 5.35 7.03
CA ASP A 286 -6.56 4.70 7.47
C ASP A 286 -6.27 3.58 8.51
N ARG A 287 -5.20 2.80 8.29
CA ARG A 287 -4.73 1.79 9.24
C ARG A 287 -4.32 2.41 10.59
N MET A 288 -3.57 3.50 10.56
CA MET A 288 -3.18 4.23 11.78
C MET A 288 -4.39 4.85 12.49
N ALA A 289 -5.34 5.40 11.73
CA ALA A 289 -6.57 5.93 12.30
C ALA A 289 -7.39 4.84 13.02
N LEU A 290 -7.47 3.63 12.43
CA LEU A 290 -8.12 2.49 13.04
C LEU A 290 -7.45 2.09 14.37
N LEU A 291 -6.12 2.05 14.43
CA LEU A 291 -5.38 1.75 15.66
C LEU A 291 -5.53 2.87 16.69
N ASN A 292 -5.44 4.13 16.30
CA ASN A 292 -5.57 5.27 17.18
C ASN A 292 -7.00 5.46 17.73
N GLY A 293 -8.00 5.02 16.97
CA GLY A 293 -9.40 5.02 17.41
C GLY A 293 -9.78 3.83 18.28
N ALA A 294 -8.90 2.83 18.44
CA ALA A 294 -9.15 1.67 19.25
C ALA A 294 -8.94 1.97 20.74
N ASP A 295 -9.74 1.34 21.58
CA ASP A 295 -9.61 1.43 23.04
C ASP A 295 -8.46 0.53 23.52
N LEU A 296 -7.26 1.05 23.43
CA LEU A 296 -6.03 0.37 23.78
C LEU A 296 -5.85 0.24 25.30
N PRO A 297 -5.27 -0.87 25.80
CA PRO A 297 -5.03 -1.08 27.22
C PRO A 297 -4.11 -0.04 27.88
N LEU A 298 -3.25 0.58 27.11
CA LEU A 298 -2.35 1.66 27.55
C LEU A 298 -2.25 2.73 26.48
N PRO A 299 -2.11 4.02 26.87
CA PRO A 299 -1.69 5.07 25.95
C PRO A 299 -0.36 4.70 25.29
N GLU A 300 -0.18 5.07 24.01
CA GLU A 300 1.03 4.80 23.22
C GLU A 300 1.37 3.31 22.98
N LEU A 301 0.47 2.39 23.33
CA LEU A 301 0.54 1.00 22.91
C LEU A 301 0.00 0.88 21.50
N SER A 302 0.67 0.14 20.61
CA SER A 302 0.26 -0.01 19.20
C SER A 302 0.75 -1.34 18.62
N VAL A 303 0.40 -1.58 17.35
CA VAL A 303 0.93 -2.69 16.57
C VAL A 303 1.51 -2.13 15.26
N GLU A 304 2.81 -2.32 15.05
CA GLU A 304 3.52 -1.93 13.84
C GLU A 304 4.20 -3.15 13.21
N ASP A 305 4.03 -3.32 11.92
CA ASP A 305 4.60 -4.45 11.15
C ASP A 305 4.33 -5.84 11.75
N GLY A 306 3.17 -6.01 12.40
CA GLY A 306 2.78 -7.26 13.04
C GLY A 306 3.47 -7.53 14.39
N ALA A 307 4.15 -6.54 14.94
CA ALA A 307 4.79 -6.57 16.24
C ALA A 307 4.17 -5.54 17.18
N LEU A 308 4.13 -5.87 18.48
CA LEU A 308 3.65 -4.96 19.52
C LEU A 308 4.70 -3.88 19.77
N THR A 309 4.25 -2.61 19.78
CA THR A 309 5.07 -1.45 20.11
C THR A 309 4.49 -0.67 21.29
N TYR A 310 5.36 -0.09 22.11
CA TYR A 310 4.97 0.80 23.20
C TYR A 310 5.92 1.98 23.28
N LYS A 311 5.41 3.19 23.32
CA LYS A 311 6.21 4.43 23.24
C LYS A 311 7.16 4.45 22.02
N GLY A 312 6.70 3.90 20.89
CA GLY A 312 7.49 3.80 19.65
C GLY A 312 8.63 2.77 19.69
N LYS A 313 8.72 1.91 20.73
CA LYS A 313 9.73 0.86 20.82
C LYS A 313 9.11 -0.51 20.60
N HIS A 314 9.81 -1.37 19.85
CA HIS A 314 9.45 -2.78 19.75
C HIS A 314 9.70 -3.51 21.08
N TRP A 315 9.01 -4.63 21.27
CA TRP A 315 9.07 -5.39 22.54
C TRP A 315 10.49 -5.63 23.04
N ARG A 316 11.42 -6.00 22.17
CA ARG A 316 12.80 -6.31 22.54
C ARG A 316 13.61 -5.09 23.00
N ASP A 317 13.20 -3.91 22.60
CA ASP A 317 13.86 -2.64 22.90
C ASP A 317 13.23 -1.92 24.10
N MET A 318 12.18 -2.49 24.69
CA MET A 318 11.52 -1.97 25.88
C MET A 318 12.33 -2.32 27.12
N SER A 319 12.24 -1.46 28.13
CA SER A 319 12.72 -1.80 29.45
C SER A 319 11.89 -2.95 30.04
N GLY A 320 12.47 -3.75 30.94
CA GLY A 320 11.74 -4.83 31.62
C GLY A 320 10.49 -4.32 32.37
N SER A 321 10.54 -3.11 32.91
CA SER A 321 9.41 -2.46 33.55
C SER A 321 8.29 -2.09 32.58
N ASP A 322 8.64 -1.58 31.39
CA ASP A 322 7.65 -1.29 30.37
C ASP A 322 7.00 -2.58 29.84
N GLN A 323 7.79 -3.64 29.65
CA GLN A 323 7.28 -4.95 29.25
C GLN A 323 6.28 -5.51 30.26
N LEU A 324 6.59 -5.42 31.57
CA LEU A 324 5.69 -5.87 32.65
C LEU A 324 4.43 -5.01 32.72
N ARG A 325 4.55 -3.69 32.52
CA ARG A 325 3.40 -2.77 32.50
C ARG A 325 2.46 -3.10 31.35
N VAL A 326 2.99 -3.30 30.15
CA VAL A 326 2.20 -3.71 28.97
C VAL A 326 1.53 -5.07 29.19
N ALA A 327 2.26 -6.05 29.70
CA ALA A 327 1.72 -7.38 29.95
C ALA A 327 0.60 -7.34 31.02
N ALA A 328 0.76 -6.61 32.10
CA ALA A 328 -0.26 -6.45 33.14
C ALA A 328 -1.50 -5.69 32.65
N ALA A 329 -1.33 -4.67 31.80
CA ALA A 329 -2.44 -3.95 31.18
C ALA A 329 -3.24 -4.84 30.23
N ILE A 330 -2.57 -5.70 29.47
CA ILE A 330 -3.21 -6.70 28.60
C ILE A 330 -4.04 -7.69 29.43
N VAL A 331 -3.48 -8.22 30.54
CA VAL A 331 -4.22 -9.09 31.46
C VAL A 331 -5.49 -8.42 32.00
N ARG A 332 -5.34 -7.17 32.43
CA ARG A 332 -6.48 -6.37 32.96
C ARG A 332 -7.58 -6.21 31.91
N ARG A 333 -7.20 -6.02 30.64
CA ARG A 333 -8.16 -5.84 29.55
C ARG A 333 -8.82 -7.14 29.08
N LEU A 334 -8.08 -8.27 29.12
CA LEU A 334 -8.61 -9.59 28.77
C LEU A 334 -9.71 -10.03 29.73
N ASN A 335 -9.49 -9.82 31.02
CA ASN A 335 -10.48 -10.17 32.04
C ASN A 335 -10.48 -9.11 33.13
N PRO A 336 -11.38 -8.11 33.05
CA PRO A 336 -11.50 -7.04 34.06
C PRO A 336 -11.81 -7.54 35.49
N ASP A 337 -12.36 -8.75 35.59
CA ASP A 337 -12.66 -9.35 36.92
C ASP A 337 -11.44 -10.07 37.52
N CYS A 338 -10.34 -10.25 36.74
CA CYS A 338 -9.07 -10.77 37.22
C CYS A 338 -8.28 -9.64 37.90
N GLY A 339 -8.43 -9.51 39.22
CA GLY A 339 -7.81 -8.43 40.02
C GLY A 339 -6.36 -8.65 40.39
N PHE A 340 -5.63 -9.62 39.82
CA PHE A 340 -4.25 -9.90 40.23
C PHE A 340 -3.38 -10.40 39.06
N VAL A 341 -2.05 -10.31 39.24
CA VAL A 341 -1.02 -10.88 38.36
C VAL A 341 0.07 -11.55 39.20
N LEU A 342 0.62 -12.66 38.70
CA LEU A 342 1.78 -13.33 39.29
C LEU A 342 3.04 -12.88 38.57
N LEU A 343 4.03 -12.40 39.28
CA LEU A 343 5.27 -11.86 38.76
C LEU A 343 6.47 -12.53 39.43
N ASP A 344 7.38 -13.08 38.67
CA ASP A 344 8.62 -13.66 39.21
C ASP A 344 9.81 -12.73 38.93
N LYS A 345 10.79 -12.73 39.86
CA LYS A 345 12.10 -12.10 39.71
C LYS A 345 12.06 -10.57 39.52
N LEU A 346 11.30 -9.85 40.35
CA LEU A 346 11.28 -8.37 40.35
C LEU A 346 12.57 -7.72 40.84
N GLU A 347 13.61 -8.47 41.19
CA GLU A 347 14.94 -7.94 41.51
C GLU A 347 15.60 -7.24 40.32
N GLN A 348 15.11 -7.44 39.10
CA GLN A 348 15.56 -6.74 37.91
C GLN A 348 15.12 -5.27 37.87
N MET A 349 14.17 -4.87 38.67
CA MET A 349 13.73 -3.47 38.82
C MET A 349 14.48 -2.82 40.00
N ASP A 350 14.99 -1.60 39.74
CA ASP A 350 15.41 -0.72 40.85
C ASP A 350 14.22 -0.27 41.68
N MET A 351 14.52 0.35 42.83
CA MET A 351 13.46 0.74 43.80
C MET A 351 12.54 1.83 43.26
N THR A 352 13.06 2.75 42.45
CA THR A 352 12.25 3.83 41.83
C THR A 352 11.26 3.25 40.85
N THR A 353 11.75 2.42 39.92
CA THR A 353 10.92 1.72 38.95
C THR A 353 9.87 0.82 39.59
N LEU A 354 10.24 0.15 40.68
CA LEU A 354 9.30 -0.69 41.42
C LEU A 354 8.18 0.14 42.07
N GLN A 355 8.51 1.31 42.63
CA GLN A 355 7.53 2.24 43.21
C GLN A 355 6.57 2.79 42.14
N GLU A 356 7.09 3.22 40.96
CA GLU A 356 6.27 3.69 39.84
C GLU A 356 5.34 2.58 39.32
N PHE A 357 5.84 1.36 39.23
CA PHE A 357 5.05 0.21 38.80
C PHE A 357 3.98 -0.14 39.84
N SER A 358 4.30 -0.08 41.12
CA SER A 358 3.35 -0.31 42.22
C SER A 358 2.23 0.75 42.24
N ALA A 359 2.58 2.03 42.07
CA ALA A 359 1.60 3.10 42.01
C ALA A 359 0.66 2.95 40.80
N TRP A 360 1.20 2.50 39.65
CA TRP A 360 0.41 2.20 38.50
C TRP A 360 -0.54 1.02 38.69
N LEU A 361 -0.08 -0.08 39.31
CA LEU A 361 -0.92 -1.23 39.68
C LEU A 361 -2.06 -0.85 40.60
N GLU A 362 -1.79 0.00 41.58
CA GLU A 362 -2.81 0.52 42.52
C GLU A 362 -3.87 1.34 41.76
N ALA A 363 -3.45 2.20 40.84
CA ALA A 363 -4.36 2.99 40.00
C ALA A 363 -5.25 2.10 39.13
N GLU A 364 -4.73 0.98 38.62
CA GLU A 364 -5.45 -0.01 37.81
C GLU A 364 -6.24 -1.03 38.69
N HIS A 365 -6.20 -0.92 40.01
CA HIS A 365 -6.83 -1.87 40.93
C HIS A 365 -6.36 -3.32 40.71
N LEU A 366 -5.07 -3.51 40.41
CA LEU A 366 -4.42 -4.80 40.23
C LEU A 366 -3.50 -5.12 41.40
N GLN A 367 -3.65 -6.30 41.95
CA GLN A 367 -2.73 -6.84 42.96
C GLN A 367 -1.59 -7.59 42.25
N ALA A 368 -0.35 -7.23 42.50
CA ALA A 368 0.80 -8.05 42.14
C ALA A 368 1.20 -8.99 43.27
N ILE A 369 1.25 -10.29 42.97
CA ILE A 369 1.87 -11.28 43.84
C ILE A 369 3.22 -11.61 43.21
N ALA A 370 4.29 -11.06 43.82
CA ALA A 370 5.59 -11.02 43.17
C ALA A 370 6.69 -11.60 44.05
N THR A 371 7.74 -12.15 43.43
CA THR A 371 8.96 -12.57 44.10
C THR A 371 10.09 -11.56 43.84
N ARG A 372 10.93 -11.40 44.85
CA ARG A 372 12.15 -10.58 44.75
C ARG A 372 13.24 -11.20 45.64
N VAL A 373 14.48 -11.11 45.20
CA VAL A 373 15.64 -11.45 46.02
C VAL A 373 15.95 -10.25 46.89
N SER A 374 15.31 -10.18 48.04
CA SER A 374 15.48 -9.13 49.06
C SER A 374 14.87 -9.58 50.38
N THR A 375 15.42 -9.08 51.49
CA THR A 375 14.85 -9.18 52.84
C THR A 375 14.49 -7.81 53.42
N GLY A 376 14.42 -6.79 52.52
CA GLY A 376 14.11 -5.41 52.87
C GLY A 376 12.63 -5.17 53.17
N SER A 377 12.32 -3.95 53.62
CA SER A 377 10.98 -3.51 54.00
C SER A 377 9.99 -3.40 52.83
N GLU A 378 10.47 -3.44 51.58
CA GLU A 378 9.64 -3.50 50.35
C GLU A 378 8.96 -4.85 50.18
N CYS A 379 9.41 -5.88 50.90
CA CYS A 379 8.82 -7.21 50.85
C CYS A 379 7.87 -7.42 52.03
N GLN A 380 6.58 -7.54 51.75
CA GLN A 380 5.53 -7.76 52.77
C GLN A 380 5.63 -9.16 53.42
N ILE A 381 6.13 -10.14 52.71
CA ILE A 381 6.25 -11.53 53.15
C ILE A 381 7.69 -11.97 52.87
N ILE A 382 8.38 -12.45 53.92
CA ILE A 382 9.71 -13.03 53.78
C ILE A 382 9.60 -14.55 53.84
N ILE A 383 10.23 -15.24 52.92
CA ILE A 383 10.26 -16.70 52.83
C ILE A 383 11.67 -17.17 53.16
N GLU A 384 11.77 -18.06 54.12
CA GLU A 384 13.00 -18.66 54.61
C GLU A 384 12.75 -20.17 54.75
N ASP A 385 13.58 -21.01 54.15
CA ASP A 385 13.45 -22.47 54.11
C ASP A 385 12.04 -23.00 53.72
N GLY A 386 11.39 -22.30 52.80
CA GLY A 386 10.04 -22.65 52.30
C GLY A 386 8.91 -22.34 53.28
N MET A 387 9.18 -21.52 54.31
CA MET A 387 8.21 -21.05 55.30
C MET A 387 8.17 -19.52 55.30
N VAL A 388 7.03 -18.98 55.72
CA VAL A 388 6.93 -17.53 55.99
C VAL A 388 7.61 -17.23 57.28
N LYS A 389 8.60 -16.34 57.25
CA LYS A 389 9.27 -15.83 58.47
C LYS A 389 8.25 -15.01 59.26
N ASP A 390 8.14 -15.26 60.53
CA ASP A 390 7.22 -14.55 61.46
C ASP A 390 5.72 -14.69 61.06
N ALA A 391 5.28 -15.90 60.73
CA ALA A 391 3.90 -16.18 60.28
C ALA A 391 2.78 -15.76 61.26
N GLU A 392 3.11 -15.43 62.49
CA GLU A 392 2.14 -14.98 63.51
C GLU A 392 1.80 -13.48 63.42
N THR A 393 2.55 -12.65 62.68
CA THR A 393 2.43 -11.18 62.78
C THR A 393 2.12 -10.46 61.46
N SER A 394 2.05 -11.12 60.31
CA SER A 394 2.16 -10.45 58.98
C SER A 394 0.93 -10.45 58.07
N LEU A 395 -0.26 -10.78 58.53
CA LEU A 395 -1.47 -10.57 57.78
C LEU A 395 -2.17 -9.27 58.19
N PRO A 396 -2.22 -8.21 57.38
CA PRO A 396 -3.05 -7.05 57.69
C PRO A 396 -4.51 -7.50 57.83
N PRO A 397 -5.26 -6.92 58.80
CA PRO A 397 -6.68 -7.23 58.91
C PRO A 397 -7.38 -6.82 57.61
N VAL A 398 -8.16 -7.74 57.03
CA VAL A 398 -9.01 -7.46 55.88
C VAL A 398 -10.05 -6.43 56.31
N THR A 399 -9.73 -5.16 56.17
CA THR A 399 -10.65 -4.05 56.33
C THR A 399 -11.02 -3.62 54.91
N GLU A 400 -12.09 -4.22 54.40
CA GLU A 400 -13.12 -3.53 53.63
C GLU A 400 -14.12 -4.57 53.11
N LYS A 401 -15.37 -4.33 53.39
CA LYS A 401 -16.46 -5.12 52.80
C LYS A 401 -16.46 -4.83 51.29
N PRO A 402 -16.30 -5.85 50.44
CA PRO A 402 -16.51 -5.64 48.99
C PRO A 402 -17.95 -5.20 48.79
N GLN A 403 -18.18 -4.19 47.94
CA GLN A 403 -19.49 -3.91 47.40
C GLN A 403 -20.02 -5.21 46.77
N GLN A 404 -21.08 -5.73 47.32
CA GLN A 404 -21.80 -6.88 46.80
C GLN A 404 -22.28 -6.54 45.39
N LYS A 405 -21.53 -6.96 44.38
CA LYS A 405 -22.13 -7.16 43.04
C LYS A 405 -23.11 -8.31 43.21
N SER A 406 -24.41 -7.99 43.14
CA SER A 406 -25.49 -8.98 43.21
C SER A 406 -25.30 -9.98 42.07
N TRP A 407 -25.12 -11.24 42.40
CA TRP A 407 -25.11 -12.34 41.48
C TRP A 407 -26.52 -12.51 40.94
N THR A 408 -26.77 -12.02 39.70
CA THR A 408 -28.02 -12.24 38.99
C THR A 408 -28.10 -13.70 38.58
N LYS A 409 -29.14 -14.37 39.03
CA LYS A 409 -29.50 -15.75 38.69
C LYS A 409 -29.72 -15.83 37.16
N GLY A 410 -28.78 -16.45 36.39
CA GLY A 410 -29.02 -16.72 34.99
C GLY A 410 -27.93 -16.38 34.00
N ALA A 411 -26.70 -15.97 34.40
CA ALA A 411 -25.55 -15.84 33.51
C ALA A 411 -24.67 -17.11 33.65
N PHE A 412 -25.03 -18.15 32.94
CA PHE A 412 -24.20 -19.31 32.64
C PHE A 412 -24.11 -19.49 31.15
#